data_39a0c808da48bdec4ec08b7a7061096b
#
_entry.id   39a0c808da48bdec4ec08b7a7061096b
#
_cell.length_a   1.000
_cell.length_b   1.000
_cell.length_c   1.000
_cell.angle_alpha   90.00
_cell.angle_beta   90.00
_cell.angle_gamma   90.00
#
_symmetry.space_group_name_H-M   'P 1'
#
loop_
_entity.id
_entity.type
_entity.pdbx_description
1 polymer ?
#
loop_
_entity_poly.entity_id
_entity_poly.type
_entity_poly.pdbx_seq_one_letter_code
_entity_poly.pdbx_strand_id
1 'polypeptide(L)'
;MQFMTRRKALRKLMGTAVVAGLGASTSLGAQAAGGPRLRLIGHTSLPHKLQFQNTTVGGLSGLDYNREKGIYYALSDDRSDHGPARFYTLKLPITVDTLGAPELLAVTTLQTPDGKPYPSRKTVEAGGEVPDPESIRLRVATNTLYWTSEGDAARGKPPFIREMRLDGSYASQMALPAMFAFDPDKKTGVRDNLALEGLAFSPSGDTVWAAMEGPLLQDGPPPSVGSPGGPIRFTQFAAQSGQPIRQIAYMADAIPKGPLIPGMAADNGVSEIWMASEEGMLVLERSYATGVGNSIRLYWIDTEDAGDVIAIPKLETGKFKPAAKVLLLDFASVGLPRLDNTEGMTRGPTLQNGNPTLVFVSDDNFNSSQVTQFVAFEWLAA
;
A
#
# COMPACT_ATOMS: atom_id res chain seq x y z
N MET A 1 28.58 2.00 -31.81
CA MET A 1 28.41 0.88 -30.88
C MET A 1 27.07 1.09 -30.19
N GLN A 2 26.01 0.45 -30.73
CA GLN A 2 24.62 0.67 -30.27
C GLN A 2 24.35 -0.18 -29.04
N PHE A 3 23.99 0.46 -27.96
CA PHE A 3 23.44 -0.21 -26.78
C PHE A 3 22.06 -0.78 -27.11
N MET A 4 21.98 -2.08 -27.31
CA MET A 4 20.71 -2.81 -27.36
C MET A 4 20.11 -2.79 -25.95
N THR A 5 19.05 -2.02 -25.76
CA THR A 5 18.30 -1.99 -24.51
C THR A 5 17.64 -3.34 -24.25
N ARG A 6 17.73 -3.83 -23.00
CA ARG A 6 17.15 -5.07 -22.49
C ARG A 6 15.63 -5.24 -22.69
N ARG A 7 14.96 -4.21 -23.24
CA ARG A 7 13.51 -4.18 -23.58
C ARG A 7 13.01 -5.28 -24.51
N LYS A 8 13.87 -5.86 -25.39
CA LYS A 8 13.43 -6.86 -26.36
C LYS A 8 13.36 -8.30 -25.84
N ALA A 9 13.98 -8.62 -24.73
CA ALA A 9 14.00 -9.98 -24.18
C ALA A 9 12.70 -10.34 -23.43
N LEU A 10 12.07 -9.39 -22.73
CA LEU A 10 10.82 -9.65 -22.00
C LEU A 10 9.59 -9.81 -22.91
N ARG A 11 9.57 -9.14 -24.06
CA ARG A 11 8.43 -9.23 -25.02
C ARG A 11 8.33 -10.57 -25.78
N LYS A 12 9.37 -11.36 -25.84
CA LYS A 12 9.36 -12.65 -26.57
C LYS A 12 8.80 -13.84 -25.79
N LEU A 13 8.51 -13.69 -24.49
CA LEU A 13 8.02 -14.77 -23.62
C LEU A 13 6.51 -14.82 -23.45
N MET A 14 5.75 -13.86 -23.99
CA MET A 14 4.28 -13.79 -23.85
C MET A 14 3.47 -14.35 -25.04
N GLY A 15 4.09 -15.02 -25.98
CA GLY A 15 3.41 -15.59 -27.13
C GLY A 15 3.41 -17.12 -27.11
N THR A 16 2.25 -17.71 -26.88
CA THR A 16 1.86 -19.13 -27.05
C THR A 16 1.74 -19.96 -25.78
N ALA A 17 0.52 -20.10 -25.27
CA ALA A 17 0.00 -21.37 -24.78
C ALA A 17 -1.54 -21.34 -24.65
N VAL A 18 -2.25 -21.77 -25.68
CA VAL A 18 -3.62 -22.27 -25.59
C VAL A 18 -3.50 -23.78 -25.69
N VAL A 19 -3.81 -24.51 -24.64
CA VAL A 19 -4.32 -25.90 -24.71
C VAL A 19 -5.20 -26.16 -23.50
N ALA A 20 -6.43 -26.59 -23.79
CA ALA A 20 -7.41 -27.09 -22.83
C ALA A 20 -7.02 -28.49 -22.32
N GLY A 21 -7.18 -28.71 -21.02
CA GLY A 21 -7.06 -30.04 -20.41
C GLY A 21 -7.59 -30.03 -18.97
N LEU A 22 -8.74 -30.66 -18.74
CA LEU A 22 -9.27 -30.97 -17.41
C LEU A 22 -8.34 -31.94 -16.68
N GLY A 23 -7.82 -31.48 -15.54
CA GLY A 23 -7.10 -32.34 -14.60
C GLY A 23 -6.93 -31.60 -13.28
N ALA A 24 -7.56 -32.12 -12.22
CA ALA A 24 -7.34 -31.64 -10.86
C ALA A 24 -5.87 -31.85 -10.48
N SER A 25 -5.10 -30.76 -10.42
CA SER A 25 -3.73 -30.77 -9.93
C SER A 25 -3.58 -29.67 -8.87
N THR A 26 -3.11 -30.08 -7.71
CA THR A 26 -2.61 -29.24 -6.64
C THR A 26 -1.61 -28.24 -7.21
N SER A 27 -2.02 -26.99 -7.34
CA SER A 27 -1.13 -25.93 -7.84
C SER A 27 -0.11 -25.56 -6.76
N LEU A 28 1.07 -26.17 -6.83
CA LEU A 28 2.29 -25.50 -6.40
C LEU A 28 2.43 -24.28 -7.31
N GLY A 29 2.34 -23.07 -6.74
CA GLY A 29 2.43 -21.81 -7.47
C GLY A 29 3.71 -21.78 -8.31
N ALA A 30 3.56 -21.88 -9.61
CA ALA A 30 4.67 -21.72 -10.54
C ALA A 30 5.09 -20.24 -10.54
N GLN A 31 6.17 -19.94 -9.88
CA GLN A 31 6.86 -18.66 -9.97
C GLN A 31 7.28 -18.45 -11.44
N ALA A 32 6.93 -17.31 -12.02
CA ALA A 32 7.26 -17.01 -13.41
C ALA A 32 8.79 -17.14 -13.61
N ALA A 33 9.21 -17.98 -14.53
CA ALA A 33 10.63 -18.16 -14.85
C ALA A 33 11.18 -16.84 -15.41
N GLY A 34 12.11 -16.19 -14.66
CA GLY A 34 12.85 -14.99 -15.10
C GLY A 34 12.44 -13.66 -14.42
N GLY A 35 11.54 -13.66 -13.45
CA GLY A 35 11.24 -12.46 -12.62
C GLY A 35 12.16 -12.35 -11.39
N PRO A 36 12.21 -11.18 -10.74
CA PRO A 36 12.95 -11.02 -9.49
C PRO A 36 12.39 -11.99 -8.43
N ARG A 37 13.29 -12.55 -7.62
CA ARG A 37 12.92 -13.47 -6.53
C ARG A 37 13.15 -12.80 -5.19
N LEU A 38 12.31 -13.12 -4.22
CA LEU A 38 12.42 -12.62 -2.86
C LEU A 38 12.83 -13.76 -1.92
N ARG A 39 13.92 -13.56 -1.17
CA ARG A 39 14.38 -14.47 -0.13
C ARG A 39 14.06 -13.85 1.24
N LEU A 40 13.33 -14.56 2.07
CA LEU A 40 13.06 -14.10 3.45
C LEU A 40 14.39 -13.96 4.19
N ILE A 41 14.63 -12.77 4.77
CA ILE A 41 15.74 -12.51 5.70
C ILE A 41 15.29 -12.83 7.12
N GLY A 42 14.10 -12.37 7.50
CA GLY A 42 13.55 -12.60 8.83
C GLY A 42 12.35 -11.73 9.14
N HIS A 43 11.86 -11.86 10.36
CA HIS A 43 10.78 -11.06 10.91
C HIS A 43 11.10 -10.66 12.36
N THR A 44 10.50 -9.55 12.81
CA THR A 44 10.57 -9.06 14.19
C THR A 44 9.28 -8.34 14.53
N SER A 45 8.97 -8.15 15.80
CA SER A 45 7.72 -7.51 16.21
C SER A 45 7.97 -6.53 17.37
N LEU A 46 7.14 -5.51 17.45
CA LEU A 46 7.07 -4.64 18.63
C LEU A 46 6.12 -5.25 19.68
N PRO A 47 6.39 -5.04 20.96
CA PRO A 47 5.46 -5.42 22.02
C PRO A 47 4.12 -4.68 21.87
N HIS A 48 3.01 -5.39 22.07
CA HIS A 48 1.67 -4.78 22.06
C HIS A 48 1.57 -3.63 23.07
N LYS A 49 1.02 -2.49 22.65
CA LYS A 49 0.90 -1.26 23.45
C LYS A 49 2.22 -0.73 24.01
N LEU A 50 3.32 -0.94 23.28
CA LEU A 50 4.61 -0.33 23.62
C LEU A 50 4.42 1.18 23.82
N GLN A 51 4.90 1.70 24.95
CA GLN A 51 4.87 3.14 25.22
C GLN A 51 6.16 3.79 24.74
N PHE A 52 6.06 4.86 23.98
CA PHE A 52 7.19 5.64 23.52
C PHE A 52 6.84 7.14 23.48
N GLN A 53 7.61 7.96 24.20
CA GLN A 53 7.43 9.42 24.29
C GLN A 53 5.95 9.84 24.49
N ASN A 54 5.31 9.24 25.50
CA ASN A 54 3.90 9.46 25.84
C ASN A 54 2.87 9.07 24.76
N THR A 55 3.25 8.24 23.80
CA THR A 55 2.33 7.66 22.83
C THR A 55 2.31 6.14 22.93
N THR A 56 1.18 5.53 22.57
CA THR A 56 1.09 4.09 22.35
C THR A 56 1.50 3.77 20.93
N VAL A 57 2.52 2.94 20.76
CA VAL A 57 2.96 2.47 19.42
C VAL A 57 2.03 1.38 18.95
N GLY A 58 1.51 1.53 17.74
CA GLY A 58 0.60 0.61 17.06
C GLY A 58 -0.02 1.27 15.84
N GLY A 59 -0.86 0.52 15.13
CA GLY A 59 -1.51 1.04 13.92
C GLY A 59 -0.51 1.39 12.81
N LEU A 60 0.59 0.66 12.64
CA LEU A 60 1.60 1.01 11.64
C LEU A 60 1.18 0.50 10.26
N SER A 61 0.47 1.33 9.50
CA SER A 61 -0.01 1.06 8.13
C SER A 61 0.99 1.48 7.05
N GLY A 62 1.65 2.63 7.20
CA GLY A 62 2.59 3.17 6.20
C GLY A 62 4.05 3.08 6.63
N LEU A 63 4.96 2.81 5.68
CA LEU A 63 6.40 2.70 5.94
C LEU A 63 7.21 3.27 4.78
N ASP A 64 8.20 4.13 5.06
CA ASP A 64 9.19 4.52 4.05
C ASP A 64 10.61 4.62 4.62
N TYR A 65 11.60 4.47 3.75
CA TYR A 65 13.01 4.41 4.12
C TYR A 65 13.81 5.61 3.59
N ASN A 66 14.37 6.39 4.49
CA ASN A 66 15.33 7.41 4.17
C ASN A 66 16.73 6.79 4.03
N ARG A 67 17.15 6.58 2.79
CA ARG A 67 18.43 5.94 2.48
C ARG A 67 19.64 6.74 2.95
N GLU A 68 19.57 8.06 2.92
CA GLU A 68 20.67 8.95 3.32
C GLU A 68 20.92 8.86 4.84
N LYS A 69 19.84 8.84 5.62
CA LYS A 69 19.91 8.81 7.08
C LYS A 69 19.91 7.40 7.69
N GLY A 70 19.59 6.38 6.89
CA GLY A 70 19.48 4.99 7.38
C GLY A 70 18.34 4.79 8.38
N ILE A 71 17.22 5.51 8.22
CA ILE A 71 16.07 5.49 9.14
C ILE A 71 14.79 5.25 8.36
N TYR A 72 13.77 4.77 9.06
CA TYR A 72 12.42 4.60 8.53
C TYR A 72 11.47 5.63 9.14
N TYR A 73 10.48 6.04 8.37
CA TYR A 73 9.28 6.73 8.81
C TYR A 73 8.13 5.72 8.78
N ALA A 74 7.46 5.51 9.91
CA ALA A 74 6.35 4.58 10.05
C ALA A 74 5.11 5.37 10.50
N LEU A 75 4.10 5.43 9.63
CA LEU A 75 2.84 6.14 9.88
C LEU A 75 1.91 5.25 10.70
N SER A 76 1.20 5.86 11.66
CA SER A 76 0.13 5.18 12.39
C SER A 76 -1.23 5.60 11.83
N ASP A 77 -2.10 4.64 11.55
CA ASP A 77 -3.49 4.81 11.09
C ASP A 77 -4.43 5.33 12.20
N ASP A 78 -3.86 5.60 13.37
CA ASP A 78 -4.63 6.11 14.51
C ASP A 78 -5.35 7.42 14.18
N ARG A 79 -6.66 7.37 14.12
CA ARG A 79 -7.55 8.51 13.91
C ARG A 79 -7.57 9.47 15.12
N SER A 80 -6.44 9.64 15.77
CA SER A 80 -6.26 10.37 17.03
C SER A 80 -7.07 9.80 18.20
N ASP A 81 -7.44 8.53 18.16
CA ASP A 81 -8.25 7.88 19.20
C ASP A 81 -7.40 7.29 20.35
N HIS A 82 -6.17 6.87 20.06
CA HIS A 82 -5.18 6.33 21.01
C HIS A 82 -4.04 7.31 21.33
N GLY A 83 -3.93 8.38 20.57
CA GLY A 83 -2.96 9.46 20.69
C GLY A 83 -3.10 10.39 19.50
N PRO A 84 -2.42 11.54 19.43
CA PRO A 84 -2.44 12.38 18.24
C PRO A 84 -2.02 11.60 17.00
N ALA A 85 -2.67 11.84 15.85
CA ALA A 85 -2.23 11.29 14.56
C ALA A 85 -0.74 11.60 14.37
N ARG A 86 0.07 10.59 14.01
CA ARG A 86 1.52 10.64 14.15
C ARG A 86 2.24 9.69 13.23
N PHE A 87 3.51 9.93 13.03
CA PHE A 87 4.44 8.93 12.53
C PHE A 87 5.63 8.75 13.49
N TYR A 88 6.23 7.59 13.43
CA TYR A 88 7.45 7.25 14.17
C TYR A 88 8.66 7.29 13.24
N THR A 89 9.79 7.74 13.78
CA THR A 89 11.10 7.54 13.15
C THR A 89 11.78 6.39 13.86
N LEU A 90 12.28 5.42 13.10
CA LEU A 90 12.92 4.23 13.67
C LEU A 90 14.11 3.75 12.83
N LYS A 91 14.98 2.96 13.45
CA LYS A 91 15.97 2.13 12.77
C LYS A 91 15.53 0.69 12.80
N LEU A 92 15.92 -0.04 11.75
CA LEU A 92 15.69 -1.47 11.63
C LEU A 92 17.00 -2.11 11.15
N PRO A 93 17.76 -2.76 12.02
CA PRO A 93 19.01 -3.39 11.66
C PRO A 93 18.76 -4.58 10.74
N ILE A 94 19.25 -4.51 9.50
CA ILE A 94 19.10 -5.57 8.51
C ILE A 94 20.47 -5.99 8.00
N THR A 95 20.75 -7.29 8.04
CA THR A 95 21.92 -7.92 7.44
C THR A 95 21.47 -8.92 6.38
N VAL A 96 22.41 -9.63 5.75
CA VAL A 96 22.08 -10.68 4.77
C VAL A 96 21.24 -11.80 5.39
N ASP A 97 21.42 -12.09 6.68
CA ASP A 97 20.81 -13.26 7.32
C ASP A 97 19.91 -12.91 8.51
N THR A 98 19.85 -11.63 8.93
CA THR A 98 19.10 -11.26 10.14
C THR A 98 18.33 -9.97 9.99
N LEU A 99 17.17 -9.92 10.64
CA LEU A 99 16.39 -8.72 10.91
C LEU A 99 16.38 -8.50 12.42
N GLY A 100 17.00 -7.41 12.88
CA GLY A 100 17.06 -7.05 14.29
C GLY A 100 15.79 -6.39 14.80
N ALA A 101 15.73 -6.13 16.10
CA ALA A 101 14.61 -5.43 16.72
C ALA A 101 14.55 -3.96 16.24
N PRO A 102 13.35 -3.40 16.04
CA PRO A 102 13.18 -1.99 15.71
C PRO A 102 13.62 -1.10 16.87
N GLU A 103 14.37 -0.05 16.58
CA GLU A 103 14.78 1.00 17.53
C GLU A 103 13.99 2.27 17.22
N LEU A 104 13.03 2.64 18.08
CA LEU A 104 12.28 3.89 17.97
C LEU A 104 13.17 5.06 18.34
N LEU A 105 13.24 6.09 17.49
CA LEU A 105 14.09 7.27 17.67
C LEU A 105 13.27 8.50 18.04
N ALA A 106 12.11 8.71 17.41
CA ALA A 106 11.25 9.86 17.62
C ALA A 106 9.80 9.53 17.29
N VAL A 107 8.88 10.34 17.82
CA VAL A 107 7.48 10.42 17.37
C VAL A 107 7.19 11.86 16.96
N THR A 108 6.49 12.02 15.84
CA THR A 108 6.11 13.34 15.30
C THR A 108 4.60 13.38 15.09
N THR A 109 3.95 14.39 15.67
CA THR A 109 2.51 14.63 15.54
C THR A 109 2.20 15.28 14.20
N LEU A 110 1.21 14.76 13.48
CA LEU A 110 0.67 15.36 12.26
C LEU A 110 -0.16 16.60 12.60
N GLN A 111 0.00 17.64 11.78
CA GLN A 111 -0.70 18.91 11.98
C GLN A 111 -1.65 19.19 10.81
N THR A 112 -2.81 19.74 11.17
CA THR A 112 -3.80 20.31 10.25
C THR A 112 -3.22 21.53 9.51
N PRO A 113 -3.87 22.00 8.43
CA PRO A 113 -3.43 23.23 7.73
C PRO A 113 -3.36 24.48 8.61
N ASP A 114 -4.08 24.54 9.72
CA ASP A 114 -4.02 25.64 10.69
C ASP A 114 -2.98 25.41 11.83
N GLY A 115 -2.12 24.37 11.69
CA GLY A 115 -0.98 24.13 12.59
C GLY A 115 -1.35 23.46 13.92
N LYS A 116 -2.53 22.88 14.04
CA LYS A 116 -2.97 22.15 15.24
C LYS A 116 -2.86 20.63 15.05
N PRO A 117 -2.70 19.86 16.11
CA PRO A 117 -2.91 18.41 16.04
C PRO A 117 -4.32 18.07 15.52
N TYR A 118 -4.42 16.98 14.75
CA TYR A 118 -5.73 16.47 14.34
C TYR A 118 -6.55 16.03 15.56
N PRO A 119 -7.84 16.41 15.62
CA PRO A 119 -8.72 15.94 16.69
C PRO A 119 -9.11 14.48 16.51
N SER A 120 -9.48 13.80 17.59
CA SER A 120 -10.10 12.47 17.52
C SER A 120 -11.58 12.56 17.13
N ARG A 121 -12.17 11.41 16.78
CA ARG A 121 -13.62 11.31 16.56
C ARG A 121 -14.45 11.79 17.75
N LYS A 122 -13.89 11.71 18.97
CA LYS A 122 -14.58 12.11 20.23
C LYS A 122 -14.50 13.60 20.49
N THR A 123 -13.47 14.26 19.99
CA THR A 123 -13.19 15.68 20.31
C THR A 123 -13.35 16.62 19.12
N VAL A 124 -13.60 16.09 17.92
CA VAL A 124 -13.77 16.88 16.71
C VAL A 124 -15.06 17.72 16.78
N GLU A 125 -14.95 19.03 16.50
CA GLU A 125 -16.07 19.92 16.36
C GLU A 125 -16.87 19.67 15.08
N ALA A 126 -18.09 20.19 15.00
CA ALA A 126 -18.92 20.10 13.80
C ALA A 126 -18.19 20.68 12.58
N GLY A 127 -18.11 19.90 11.51
CA GLY A 127 -17.37 20.27 10.29
C GLY A 127 -15.86 20.10 10.38
N GLY A 128 -15.31 19.69 11.52
CA GLY A 128 -13.90 19.34 11.68
C GLY A 128 -13.50 18.09 10.89
N GLU A 129 -12.21 17.87 10.77
CA GLU A 129 -11.61 16.75 10.03
C GLU A 129 -10.91 15.79 10.99
N VAL A 130 -11.23 14.52 10.91
CA VAL A 130 -10.50 13.43 11.56
C VAL A 130 -9.71 12.71 10.47
N PRO A 131 -8.40 12.54 10.64
CA PRO A 131 -7.60 11.82 9.64
C PRO A 131 -7.87 10.33 9.75
N ASP A 132 -7.52 9.64 8.68
CA ASP A 132 -7.44 8.19 8.60
C ASP A 132 -6.15 7.87 7.83
N PRO A 133 -4.99 7.96 8.48
CA PRO A 133 -3.70 7.91 7.81
C PRO A 133 -3.36 6.49 7.36
N GLU A 134 -2.89 6.31 6.10
CA GLU A 134 -2.60 4.99 5.56
C GLU A 134 -1.15 4.88 5.06
N SER A 135 -0.75 5.57 4.01
CA SER A 135 0.61 5.47 3.47
C SER A 135 1.45 6.72 3.72
N ILE A 136 2.76 6.56 3.80
CA ILE A 136 3.75 7.64 3.97
C ILE A 136 4.91 7.47 2.99
N ARG A 137 5.36 8.57 2.34
CA ARG A 137 6.50 8.56 1.41
C ARG A 137 7.36 9.81 1.55
N LEU A 138 8.66 9.62 1.59
CA LEU A 138 9.65 10.68 1.56
C LEU A 138 9.82 11.20 0.12
N ARG A 139 9.60 12.49 -0.09
CA ARG A 139 10.05 13.18 -1.30
C ARG A 139 11.47 13.67 -1.07
N VAL A 140 12.44 12.95 -1.63
CA VAL A 140 13.88 13.25 -1.40
C VAL A 140 14.25 14.65 -1.85
N ALA A 141 13.71 15.10 -2.99
CA ALA A 141 14.05 16.42 -3.58
C ALA A 141 13.72 17.62 -2.68
N THR A 142 12.66 17.54 -1.89
CA THR A 142 12.19 18.59 -0.98
C THR A 142 12.45 18.29 0.49
N ASN A 143 12.88 17.06 0.81
CA ASN A 143 13.01 16.53 2.17
C ASN A 143 11.71 16.70 2.98
N THR A 144 10.59 16.38 2.35
CA THR A 144 9.24 16.41 2.92
C THR A 144 8.64 15.02 2.86
N LEU A 145 7.56 14.79 3.64
CA LEU A 145 6.81 13.55 3.64
C LEU A 145 5.43 13.78 3.02
N TYR A 146 5.01 12.85 2.18
CA TYR A 146 3.63 12.78 1.68
C TYR A 146 2.91 11.65 2.41
N TRP A 147 1.63 11.83 2.66
CA TRP A 147 0.80 10.82 3.30
C TRP A 147 -0.62 10.84 2.75
N THR A 148 -1.26 9.68 2.77
CA THR A 148 -2.65 9.50 2.37
C THR A 148 -3.55 9.46 3.59
N SER A 149 -4.81 9.83 3.38
CA SER A 149 -5.89 9.59 4.32
C SER A 149 -7.13 9.15 3.55
N GLU A 150 -7.82 8.15 4.05
CA GLU A 150 -9.10 7.69 3.50
C GLU A 150 -10.25 8.71 3.67
N GLY A 151 -10.07 9.71 4.54
CA GLY A 151 -11.10 10.67 4.90
C GLY A 151 -12.04 10.17 5.99
N ASP A 152 -13.25 10.68 6.03
CA ASP A 152 -14.29 10.31 7.00
C ASP A 152 -15.67 10.46 6.35
N ALA A 153 -16.19 9.35 5.81
CA ALA A 153 -17.47 9.33 5.11
C ALA A 153 -18.64 9.76 6.02
N ALA A 154 -18.60 9.41 7.31
CA ALA A 154 -19.64 9.77 8.27
C ALA A 154 -19.74 11.31 8.47
N ARG A 155 -18.65 12.03 8.19
CA ARG A 155 -18.58 13.50 8.25
C ARG A 155 -18.56 14.15 6.87
N GLY A 156 -18.68 13.38 5.79
CA GLY A 156 -18.59 13.87 4.41
C GLY A 156 -17.20 14.45 4.07
N LYS A 157 -16.14 14.02 4.74
CA LYS A 157 -14.78 14.46 4.48
C LYS A 157 -14.12 13.56 3.46
N PRO A 158 -13.75 14.08 2.27
CA PRO A 158 -13.13 13.27 1.23
C PRO A 158 -11.74 12.80 1.65
N PRO A 159 -11.23 11.73 1.00
CA PRO A 159 -9.84 11.35 1.12
C PRO A 159 -8.92 12.48 0.66
N PHE A 160 -7.66 12.42 1.06
CA PHE A 160 -6.66 13.40 0.64
C PHE A 160 -5.25 12.82 0.57
N ILE A 161 -4.37 13.51 -0.19
CA ILE A 161 -2.92 13.31 -0.18
C ILE A 161 -2.31 14.63 0.24
N ARG A 162 -1.62 14.65 1.39
CA ARG A 162 -0.98 15.83 1.95
C ARG A 162 0.52 15.71 2.02
N GLU A 163 1.19 16.82 1.77
CA GLU A 163 2.60 17.01 2.04
C GLU A 163 2.79 17.66 3.41
N MET A 164 3.74 17.14 4.16
CA MET A 164 4.14 17.70 5.46
C MET A 164 5.66 17.84 5.54
N ARG A 165 6.13 18.74 6.38
CA ARG A 165 7.54 18.81 6.76
C ARG A 165 7.87 17.70 7.74
N LEU A 166 9.16 17.44 7.97
CA LEU A 166 9.61 16.39 8.90
C LEU A 166 9.19 16.64 10.36
N ASP A 167 8.79 17.86 10.71
CA ASP A 167 8.25 18.22 12.02
C ASP A 167 6.73 18.01 12.13
N GLY A 168 6.09 17.43 11.10
CA GLY A 168 4.67 17.16 11.02
C GLY A 168 3.81 18.33 10.57
N SER A 169 4.40 19.52 10.36
CA SER A 169 3.64 20.69 9.91
C SER A 169 3.19 20.56 8.45
N TYR A 170 1.94 20.96 8.19
CA TYR A 170 1.36 20.97 6.84
C TYR A 170 2.18 21.80 5.87
N ALA A 171 2.35 21.31 4.65
CA ALA A 171 3.01 22.04 3.57
C ALA A 171 2.08 22.27 2.37
N SER A 172 1.46 21.22 1.83
CA SER A 172 0.57 21.30 0.66
C SER A 172 -0.40 20.12 0.60
N GLN A 173 -1.32 20.16 -0.36
CA GLN A 173 -2.27 19.07 -0.65
C GLN A 173 -2.41 18.89 -2.16
N MET A 174 -2.44 17.63 -2.61
CA MET A 174 -2.69 17.31 -4.02
C MET A 174 -4.14 17.48 -4.41
N ALA A 175 -4.38 17.84 -5.68
CA ALA A 175 -5.72 17.94 -6.23
C ALA A 175 -6.24 16.55 -6.61
N LEU A 176 -7.16 16.00 -5.83
CA LEU A 176 -7.77 14.72 -6.17
C LEU A 176 -8.80 14.86 -7.30
N PRO A 177 -8.95 13.82 -8.15
CA PRO A 177 -10.06 13.74 -9.09
C PRO A 177 -11.42 13.91 -8.38
N ALA A 178 -12.32 14.70 -8.98
CA ALA A 178 -13.64 14.98 -8.39
C ALA A 178 -14.46 13.71 -8.10
N MET A 179 -14.21 12.63 -8.87
CA MET A 179 -14.85 11.34 -8.68
C MET A 179 -14.48 10.62 -7.36
N PHE A 180 -13.50 11.13 -6.60
CA PHE A 180 -13.09 10.60 -5.29
C PHE A 180 -13.85 11.25 -4.12
N ALA A 181 -14.72 12.21 -4.37
CA ALA A 181 -15.56 12.76 -3.33
C ALA A 181 -16.60 11.74 -2.85
N PHE A 182 -16.98 11.81 -1.58
CA PHE A 182 -18.12 11.05 -1.08
C PHE A 182 -19.42 11.58 -1.70
N ASP A 183 -20.24 10.66 -2.19
CA ASP A 183 -21.59 10.94 -2.63
C ASP A 183 -22.58 10.64 -1.49
N PRO A 184 -23.35 11.62 -0.98
CA PRO A 184 -24.36 11.39 0.06
C PRO A 184 -25.39 10.33 -0.36
N ASP A 185 -25.71 10.24 -1.65
CA ASP A 185 -26.64 9.24 -2.19
C ASP A 185 -26.00 7.85 -2.35
N LYS A 186 -24.68 7.71 -2.13
CA LYS A 186 -23.92 6.48 -2.25
C LYS A 186 -24.01 5.79 -3.62
N LYS A 187 -24.10 6.59 -4.70
CA LYS A 187 -24.15 6.10 -6.08
C LYS A 187 -22.80 6.16 -6.78
N THR A 188 -22.00 7.16 -6.40
CA THR A 188 -20.67 7.43 -6.97
C THR A 188 -19.69 7.76 -5.86
N GLY A 189 -18.40 7.88 -6.20
CA GLY A 189 -17.35 8.26 -5.26
C GLY A 189 -16.68 7.09 -4.56
N VAL A 190 -15.88 7.43 -3.57
CA VAL A 190 -15.17 6.45 -2.75
C VAL A 190 -16.12 5.72 -1.78
N ARG A 191 -15.72 4.54 -1.38
CA ARG A 191 -16.37 3.81 -0.30
C ARG A 191 -15.75 4.23 1.04
N ASP A 192 -16.54 4.13 2.10
CA ASP A 192 -16.03 4.27 3.45
C ASP A 192 -15.04 3.15 3.77
N ASN A 193 -13.86 3.49 4.27
CA ASN A 193 -12.80 2.54 4.62
C ASN A 193 -12.38 1.59 3.47
N LEU A 194 -12.32 2.10 2.24
CA LEU A 194 -11.80 1.45 1.02
C LEU A 194 -11.33 2.55 0.03
N ALA A 195 -10.73 3.62 0.56
CA ALA A 195 -10.35 4.78 -0.23
C ALA A 195 -8.84 4.81 -0.55
N LEU A 196 -8.13 5.89 -0.21
CA LEU A 196 -6.72 6.05 -0.53
C LEU A 196 -5.82 5.30 0.46
N GLU A 197 -5.22 4.24 -0.01
CA GLU A 197 -4.26 3.42 0.74
C GLU A 197 -2.83 3.72 0.30
N GLY A 198 -2.39 3.08 -0.78
CA GLY A 198 -1.00 3.07 -1.22
C GLY A 198 -0.53 4.36 -1.87
N LEU A 199 0.75 4.70 -1.65
CA LEU A 199 1.42 5.85 -2.24
C LEU A 199 2.83 5.47 -2.69
N ALA A 200 3.28 5.91 -3.89
CA ALA A 200 4.62 5.64 -4.37
C ALA A 200 5.15 6.75 -5.28
N PHE A 201 6.32 7.31 -4.98
CA PHE A 201 7.05 8.14 -5.93
C PHE A 201 7.72 7.30 -7.01
N SER A 202 7.74 7.81 -8.26
CA SER A 202 8.64 7.30 -9.28
C SER A 202 10.11 7.45 -8.83
N PRO A 203 11.04 6.62 -9.32
CA PRO A 203 12.45 6.75 -8.99
C PRO A 203 13.07 8.11 -9.33
N SER A 204 12.58 8.77 -10.39
CA SER A 204 12.95 10.16 -10.72
C SER A 204 12.43 11.19 -9.71
N GLY A 205 11.34 10.88 -8.99
CA GLY A 205 10.63 11.80 -8.11
C GLY A 205 9.74 12.81 -8.84
N ASP A 206 9.59 12.68 -10.17
CA ASP A 206 8.78 13.60 -10.99
C ASP A 206 7.29 13.32 -10.89
N THR A 207 6.93 12.08 -10.58
CA THR A 207 5.54 11.64 -10.43
C THR A 207 5.34 10.89 -9.12
N VAL A 208 4.08 10.86 -8.67
CA VAL A 208 3.64 10.04 -7.55
C VAL A 208 2.36 9.30 -7.93
N TRP A 209 2.30 8.02 -7.61
CA TRP A 209 1.14 7.18 -7.75
C TRP A 209 0.41 7.06 -6.42
N ALA A 210 -0.92 7.10 -6.47
CA ALA A 210 -1.78 6.77 -5.34
C ALA A 210 -2.77 5.67 -5.75
N ALA A 211 -2.91 4.66 -4.91
CA ALA A 211 -3.82 3.55 -5.11
C ALA A 211 -5.02 3.66 -4.18
N MET A 212 -6.22 3.38 -4.72
CA MET A 212 -7.38 3.07 -3.89
C MET A 212 -7.24 1.65 -3.33
N GLU A 213 -7.79 1.38 -2.15
CA GLU A 213 -7.90 0.02 -1.60
C GLU A 213 -8.93 -0.79 -2.39
N GLY A 214 -10.09 -0.18 -2.63
CA GLY A 214 -11.21 -0.81 -3.32
C GLY A 214 -11.75 -0.03 -4.52
N PRO A 215 -12.68 -0.62 -5.27
CA PRO A 215 -13.33 0.03 -6.40
C PRO A 215 -14.22 1.18 -5.94
N LEU A 216 -14.31 2.25 -6.75
CA LEU A 216 -15.34 3.28 -6.54
C LEU A 216 -16.74 2.68 -6.64
N LEU A 217 -17.72 3.35 -6.02
CA LEU A 217 -19.12 2.90 -6.01
C LEU A 217 -19.65 2.64 -7.42
N GLN A 218 -19.34 3.52 -8.39
CA GLN A 218 -19.76 3.40 -9.79
C GLN A 218 -18.99 2.34 -10.58
N ASP A 219 -17.81 1.92 -10.12
CA ASP A 219 -16.94 0.99 -10.87
C ASP A 219 -17.22 -0.48 -10.53
N GLY A 220 -18.03 -0.76 -9.52
CA GLY A 220 -18.47 -2.12 -9.18
C GLY A 220 -18.34 -2.46 -7.70
N PRO A 221 -18.68 -3.70 -7.30
CA PRO A 221 -18.58 -4.15 -5.90
C PRO A 221 -17.12 -4.40 -5.51
N PRO A 222 -16.78 -4.39 -4.20
CA PRO A 222 -15.50 -4.90 -3.71
C PRO A 222 -15.30 -6.38 -4.06
N PRO A 223 -14.06 -6.89 -4.01
CA PRO A 223 -13.79 -8.32 -4.12
C PRO A 223 -14.61 -9.14 -3.13
N SER A 224 -14.97 -10.35 -3.54
CA SER A 224 -15.71 -11.31 -2.70
C SER A 224 -15.14 -12.71 -2.90
N VAL A 225 -15.63 -13.69 -2.14
CA VAL A 225 -15.26 -15.09 -2.35
C VAL A 225 -15.73 -15.52 -3.75
N GLY A 226 -14.76 -15.87 -4.62
CA GLY A 226 -15.04 -16.31 -5.99
C GLY A 226 -15.21 -15.18 -7.02
N SER A 227 -15.11 -13.90 -6.62
CA SER A 227 -15.16 -12.75 -7.57
C SER A 227 -14.13 -11.68 -7.24
N PRO A 228 -13.36 -11.19 -8.24
CA PRO A 228 -12.40 -10.10 -8.06
C PRO A 228 -13.06 -8.73 -7.83
N GLY A 229 -14.37 -8.62 -7.97
CA GLY A 229 -15.08 -7.34 -7.86
C GLY A 229 -14.88 -6.42 -9.07
N GLY A 230 -15.07 -5.11 -8.83
CA GLY A 230 -14.84 -4.06 -9.82
C GLY A 230 -13.37 -3.64 -9.91
N PRO A 231 -13.02 -2.82 -10.92
CA PRO A 231 -11.67 -2.28 -11.08
C PRO A 231 -11.35 -1.23 -10.00
N ILE A 232 -10.12 -1.30 -9.49
CA ILE A 232 -9.55 -0.35 -8.56
C ILE A 232 -8.74 0.69 -9.35
N ARG A 233 -8.85 1.97 -8.99
CA ARG A 233 -8.15 3.05 -9.70
C ARG A 233 -6.83 3.39 -9.03
N PHE A 234 -5.74 3.39 -9.81
CA PHE A 234 -4.46 3.96 -9.42
C PHE A 234 -4.26 5.25 -10.20
N THR A 235 -3.98 6.34 -9.49
CA THR A 235 -3.86 7.68 -10.08
C THR A 235 -2.43 8.17 -10.00
N GLN A 236 -1.89 8.59 -11.14
CA GLN A 236 -0.58 9.24 -11.24
C GLN A 236 -0.76 10.76 -11.19
N PHE A 237 0.04 11.41 -10.37
CA PHE A 237 0.09 12.85 -10.21
C PHE A 237 1.47 13.37 -10.63
N ALA A 238 1.50 14.56 -11.21
CA ALA A 238 2.75 15.31 -11.38
C ALA A 238 3.19 15.82 -10.00
N ALA A 239 4.35 15.39 -9.51
CA ALA A 239 4.81 15.69 -8.14
C ALA A 239 5.02 17.19 -7.89
N GLN A 240 5.34 17.98 -8.94
CA GLN A 240 5.54 19.42 -8.82
C GLN A 240 4.24 20.21 -8.69
N SER A 241 3.21 19.86 -9.48
CA SER A 241 1.94 20.60 -9.51
C SER A 241 0.85 19.99 -8.62
N GLY A 242 1.02 18.73 -8.19
CA GLY A 242 0.00 17.98 -7.44
C GLY A 242 -1.25 17.66 -8.27
N GLN A 243 -1.20 17.82 -9.61
CA GLN A 243 -2.34 17.55 -10.49
C GLN A 243 -2.34 16.10 -10.97
N PRO A 244 -3.51 15.44 -11.04
CA PRO A 244 -3.62 14.11 -11.63
C PRO A 244 -3.36 14.20 -13.15
N ILE A 245 -2.53 13.29 -13.65
CA ILE A 245 -2.11 13.28 -15.06
C ILE A 245 -2.47 11.99 -15.79
N ARG A 246 -2.71 10.90 -15.06
CA ARG A 246 -3.07 9.58 -15.61
C ARG A 246 -3.79 8.75 -14.56
N GLN A 247 -4.66 7.85 -15.01
CA GLN A 247 -5.21 6.78 -14.19
C GLN A 247 -5.09 5.44 -14.90
N ILE A 248 -4.82 4.38 -14.15
CA ILE A 248 -4.92 3.01 -14.64
C ILE A 248 -5.92 2.22 -13.78
N ALA A 249 -6.45 1.16 -14.37
CA ALA A 249 -7.33 0.23 -13.66
C ALA A 249 -6.54 -1.02 -13.23
N TYR A 250 -6.70 -1.43 -12.00
CA TYR A 250 -6.15 -2.64 -11.41
C TYR A 250 -7.28 -3.59 -11.02
N MET A 251 -7.11 -4.89 -11.27
CA MET A 251 -8.07 -5.92 -10.84
C MET A 251 -7.47 -6.70 -9.67
N ALA A 252 -7.99 -6.48 -8.46
CA ALA A 252 -7.60 -7.28 -7.32
C ALA A 252 -8.05 -8.75 -7.49
N ASP A 253 -7.41 -9.68 -6.77
CA ASP A 253 -7.89 -11.06 -6.77
C ASP A 253 -9.22 -11.20 -6.02
N ALA A 254 -9.93 -12.28 -6.26
CA ALA A 254 -11.01 -12.70 -5.39
C ALA A 254 -10.46 -13.04 -3.99
N ILE A 255 -11.29 -12.92 -2.97
CA ILE A 255 -10.94 -13.37 -1.62
C ILE A 255 -10.55 -14.85 -1.69
N PRO A 256 -9.30 -15.21 -1.30
CA PRO A 256 -8.77 -16.55 -1.57
C PRO A 256 -9.43 -17.63 -0.70
N LYS A 257 -9.89 -17.27 0.49
CA LYS A 257 -10.56 -18.18 1.44
C LYS A 257 -11.71 -17.44 2.12
N GLY A 258 -12.91 -18.00 2.05
CA GLY A 258 -14.05 -17.44 2.76
C GLY A 258 -13.94 -17.61 4.29
N PRO A 259 -14.74 -16.86 5.06
CA PRO A 259 -14.76 -16.97 6.51
C PRO A 259 -15.22 -18.37 6.95
N LEU A 260 -14.75 -18.82 8.12
CA LEU A 260 -15.15 -20.14 8.66
C LEU A 260 -16.65 -20.26 8.87
N ILE A 261 -17.32 -19.19 9.22
CA ILE A 261 -18.78 -19.12 9.36
C ILE A 261 -19.31 -18.27 8.21
N PRO A 262 -20.20 -18.82 7.35
CA PRO A 262 -20.78 -18.05 6.25
C PRO A 262 -21.48 -16.77 6.73
N GLY A 263 -21.26 -15.66 6.02
CA GLY A 263 -21.83 -14.35 6.35
C GLY A 263 -21.00 -13.50 7.33
N MET A 264 -19.91 -14.04 7.88
CA MET A 264 -18.95 -13.25 8.63
C MET A 264 -18.07 -12.41 7.68
N ALA A 265 -17.38 -11.41 8.24
CA ALA A 265 -16.52 -10.50 7.49
C ALA A 265 -15.41 -11.22 6.73
N ALA A 266 -15.24 -10.81 5.49
CA ALA A 266 -14.09 -11.13 4.65
C ALA A 266 -13.91 -10.02 3.62
N ASP A 267 -12.67 -9.67 3.31
CA ASP A 267 -12.27 -8.62 2.38
C ASP A 267 -11.02 -9.00 1.59
N ASN A 268 -10.73 -8.24 0.56
CA ASN A 268 -9.46 -8.16 -0.15
C ASN A 268 -9.34 -6.78 -0.78
N GLY A 269 -8.19 -6.16 -0.65
CA GLY A 269 -7.90 -4.84 -1.21
C GLY A 269 -6.42 -4.64 -1.48
N VAL A 270 -6.11 -3.50 -2.07
CA VAL A 270 -4.73 -3.05 -2.26
C VAL A 270 -4.34 -2.22 -1.05
N SER A 271 -3.42 -2.74 -0.24
CA SER A 271 -2.97 -2.04 0.97
C SER A 271 -1.75 -1.17 0.74
N GLU A 272 -0.91 -1.45 -0.27
CA GLU A 272 0.25 -0.60 -0.56
C GLU A 272 0.75 -0.78 -2.00
N ILE A 273 1.44 0.25 -2.51
CA ILE A 273 2.15 0.22 -3.78
C ILE A 273 3.58 0.75 -3.63
N TRP A 274 4.50 0.29 -4.47
CA TRP A 274 5.87 0.80 -4.52
C TRP A 274 6.44 0.75 -5.93
N MET A 275 7.05 1.87 -6.41
CA MET A 275 7.67 1.94 -7.74
C MET A 275 9.08 1.35 -7.72
N ALA A 276 9.26 0.23 -8.39
CA ALA A 276 10.56 -0.43 -8.54
C ALA A 276 11.39 0.14 -9.72
N SER A 277 10.71 0.72 -10.70
CA SER A 277 11.27 1.46 -11.84
C SER A 277 10.28 2.54 -12.27
N GLU A 278 10.57 3.31 -13.30
CA GLU A 278 9.63 4.33 -13.83
C GLU A 278 8.31 3.71 -14.33
N GLU A 279 8.33 2.46 -14.76
CA GLU A 279 7.19 1.75 -15.34
C GLU A 279 6.71 0.58 -14.47
N GLY A 280 7.61 0.01 -13.64
CA GLY A 280 7.36 -1.20 -12.86
C GLY A 280 6.92 -0.88 -11.43
N MET A 281 5.76 -1.42 -11.04
CA MET A 281 5.17 -1.21 -9.72
C MET A 281 4.95 -2.53 -8.99
N LEU A 282 5.27 -2.55 -7.71
CA LEU A 282 4.83 -3.58 -6.77
C LEU A 282 3.46 -3.19 -6.21
N VAL A 283 2.58 -4.16 -6.11
CA VAL A 283 1.25 -4.00 -5.53
C VAL A 283 1.06 -5.05 -4.44
N LEU A 284 0.74 -4.60 -3.24
CA LEU A 284 0.46 -5.46 -2.09
C LEU A 284 -1.06 -5.63 -1.98
N GLU A 285 -1.54 -6.86 -2.11
CA GLU A 285 -2.91 -7.22 -1.79
C GLU A 285 -2.96 -7.87 -0.40
N ARG A 286 -3.83 -7.36 0.45
CA ARG A 286 -4.12 -7.90 1.76
C ARG A 286 -5.58 -8.35 1.79
N SER A 287 -5.79 -9.61 2.12
CA SER A 287 -7.11 -10.19 2.33
C SER A 287 -7.25 -10.68 3.76
N TYR A 288 -8.42 -10.51 4.33
CA TYR A 288 -8.79 -11.03 5.63
C TYR A 288 -10.07 -11.88 5.53
N ALA A 289 -10.18 -12.92 6.35
CA ALA A 289 -11.42 -13.64 6.53
C ALA A 289 -11.58 -14.11 7.99
N THR A 290 -12.74 -13.87 8.58
CA THR A 290 -13.01 -14.20 9.97
C THR A 290 -12.81 -15.69 10.26
N GLY A 291 -11.98 -15.99 11.26
CA GLY A 291 -11.60 -17.36 11.65
C GLY A 291 -10.52 -18.00 10.77
N VAL A 292 -10.16 -17.40 9.64
CA VAL A 292 -9.10 -17.86 8.73
C VAL A 292 -7.83 -17.04 8.92
N GLY A 293 -7.95 -15.73 9.11
CA GLY A 293 -6.84 -14.77 9.22
C GLY A 293 -6.50 -14.09 7.89
N ASN A 294 -5.29 -13.55 7.79
CA ASN A 294 -4.80 -12.77 6.67
C ASN A 294 -4.17 -13.64 5.58
N SER A 295 -4.31 -13.18 4.33
CA SER A 295 -3.59 -13.68 3.16
C SER A 295 -2.94 -12.49 2.47
N ILE A 296 -1.62 -12.52 2.32
CA ILE A 296 -0.82 -11.41 1.80
C ILE A 296 -0.16 -11.85 0.51
N ARG A 297 -0.34 -11.08 -0.56
CA ARG A 297 0.22 -11.36 -1.88
C ARG A 297 0.86 -10.13 -2.47
N LEU A 298 2.05 -10.29 -3.01
CA LEU A 298 2.78 -9.24 -3.71
C LEU A 298 2.75 -9.50 -5.21
N TYR A 299 2.30 -8.50 -5.96
CA TYR A 299 2.24 -8.54 -7.41
C TYR A 299 3.19 -7.54 -8.05
N TRP A 300 3.59 -7.84 -9.27
CA TRP A 300 4.24 -6.92 -10.19
C TRP A 300 3.26 -6.51 -11.28
N ILE A 301 3.24 -5.22 -11.61
CA ILE A 301 2.57 -4.69 -12.79
C ILE A 301 3.53 -3.80 -13.58
N ASP A 302 3.29 -3.70 -14.90
CA ASP A 302 3.87 -2.68 -15.76
C ASP A 302 2.79 -1.62 -16.00
N THR A 303 3.02 -0.40 -15.53
CA THR A 303 2.03 0.68 -15.63
C THR A 303 1.82 1.13 -17.07
N GLU A 304 2.82 1.01 -17.96
CA GLU A 304 2.71 1.38 -19.36
C GLU A 304 1.82 0.43 -20.18
N ASP A 305 1.71 -0.83 -19.74
CA ASP A 305 0.84 -1.80 -20.40
C ASP A 305 -0.66 -1.56 -20.12
N ALA A 306 -1.01 -0.76 -19.11
CA ALA A 306 -2.39 -0.41 -18.79
C ALA A 306 -2.92 0.75 -19.64
N GLY A 307 -4.22 0.74 -19.94
CA GLY A 307 -4.90 1.86 -20.58
C GLY A 307 -5.10 3.03 -19.63
N ASP A 308 -4.95 4.26 -20.13
CA ASP A 308 -5.33 5.45 -19.35
C ASP A 308 -6.86 5.56 -19.24
N VAL A 309 -7.35 5.63 -18.00
CA VAL A 309 -8.79 5.69 -17.69
C VAL A 309 -9.20 6.98 -16.98
N ILE A 310 -8.32 8.00 -16.93
CA ILE A 310 -8.56 9.24 -16.18
C ILE A 310 -9.83 9.98 -16.62
N ALA A 311 -10.15 9.93 -17.92
CA ALA A 311 -11.34 10.58 -18.48
C ALA A 311 -12.60 9.71 -18.42
N ILE A 312 -12.52 8.49 -17.88
CA ILE A 312 -13.66 7.55 -17.86
C ILE A 312 -14.36 7.65 -16.51
N PRO A 313 -15.59 8.20 -16.44
CA PRO A 313 -16.28 8.44 -15.17
C PRO A 313 -16.76 7.14 -14.49
N LYS A 314 -17.01 6.09 -15.26
CA LYS A 314 -17.43 4.76 -14.80
C LYS A 314 -16.70 3.69 -15.58
N LEU A 315 -15.98 2.82 -14.90
CA LEU A 315 -15.28 1.70 -15.51
C LEU A 315 -16.22 0.49 -15.65
N GLU A 316 -16.42 0.06 -16.89
CA GLU A 316 -17.20 -1.15 -17.19
C GLU A 316 -16.26 -2.24 -17.70
N THR A 317 -16.33 -3.42 -17.12
CA THR A 317 -15.49 -4.57 -17.49
C THR A 317 -15.54 -4.83 -19.00
N GLY A 318 -14.37 -4.99 -19.61
CA GLY A 318 -14.22 -5.19 -21.06
C GLY A 318 -14.14 -3.89 -21.88
N LYS A 319 -14.37 -2.69 -21.27
CA LYS A 319 -14.28 -1.40 -21.97
C LYS A 319 -12.98 -0.64 -21.70
N PHE A 320 -12.06 -1.20 -20.95
CA PHE A 320 -10.73 -0.65 -20.65
C PHE A 320 -9.70 -1.77 -20.61
N LYS A 321 -8.42 -1.43 -20.71
CA LYS A 321 -7.30 -2.37 -20.56
C LYS A 321 -6.74 -2.23 -19.14
N PRO A 322 -6.99 -3.17 -18.22
CA PRO A 322 -6.42 -3.14 -16.88
C PRO A 322 -4.92 -3.43 -16.93
N ALA A 323 -4.21 -3.07 -15.86
CA ALA A 323 -2.83 -3.48 -15.65
C ALA A 323 -2.75 -5.02 -15.57
N ALA A 324 -1.88 -5.62 -16.38
CA ALA A 324 -1.56 -7.03 -16.28
C ALA A 324 -0.67 -7.26 -15.04
N LYS A 325 -1.06 -8.20 -14.17
CA LYS A 325 -0.31 -8.49 -12.94
C LYS A 325 0.32 -9.86 -12.95
N VAL A 326 1.48 -9.98 -12.30
CA VAL A 326 2.21 -11.22 -12.10
C VAL A 326 2.44 -11.39 -10.61
N LEU A 327 2.04 -12.53 -10.04
CA LEU A 327 2.30 -12.86 -8.64
C LEU A 327 3.81 -13.08 -8.45
N LEU A 328 4.44 -12.26 -7.59
CA LEU A 328 5.83 -12.40 -7.19
C LEU A 328 6.00 -13.23 -5.94
N LEU A 329 5.10 -13.05 -4.96
CA LEU A 329 5.18 -13.72 -3.67
C LEU A 329 3.79 -13.91 -3.07
N ASP A 330 3.50 -15.13 -2.63
CA ASP A 330 2.46 -15.41 -1.64
C ASP A 330 3.16 -15.62 -0.29
N PHE A 331 2.86 -14.78 0.69
CA PHE A 331 3.51 -14.84 1.99
C PHE A 331 3.23 -16.15 2.75
N ALA A 332 2.17 -16.85 2.42
CA ALA A 332 1.93 -18.19 2.97
C ALA A 332 3.02 -19.20 2.59
N SER A 333 3.78 -18.93 1.50
CA SER A 333 4.83 -19.84 1.01
C SER A 333 6.19 -19.68 1.71
N VAL A 334 6.39 -18.63 2.52
CA VAL A 334 7.73 -18.29 3.06
C VAL A 334 7.96 -18.77 4.50
N GLY A 335 6.99 -19.45 5.10
CA GLY A 335 7.16 -20.07 6.41
C GLY A 335 7.18 -19.09 7.60
N LEU A 336 6.58 -17.92 7.47
CA LEU A 336 6.37 -17.03 8.60
C LEU A 336 5.48 -17.70 9.64
N PRO A 337 5.80 -17.63 10.94
CA PRO A 337 5.00 -18.27 11.99
C PRO A 337 3.61 -17.64 12.11
N ARG A 338 3.46 -16.41 11.65
CA ARG A 338 2.21 -15.66 11.63
C ARG A 338 2.21 -14.70 10.45
N LEU A 339 1.07 -14.60 9.77
CA LEU A 339 0.72 -13.51 8.86
C LEU A 339 -0.27 -12.60 9.58
N ASP A 340 0.04 -11.33 9.68
CA ASP A 340 -0.86 -10.32 10.24
C ASP A 340 -1.30 -9.33 9.18
N ASN A 341 -1.99 -8.29 9.55
CA ASN A 341 -2.52 -7.24 8.72
C ASN A 341 -1.39 -6.41 8.08
N THR A 342 -0.70 -6.97 7.07
CA THR A 342 0.45 -6.33 6.41
C THR A 342 -0.03 -5.26 5.45
N GLU A 343 0.31 -4.01 5.74
CA GLU A 343 -0.16 -2.84 4.99
C GLU A 343 0.98 -1.99 4.43
N GLY A 344 2.03 -1.73 5.21
CA GLY A 344 3.15 -0.92 4.72
C GLY A 344 4.22 -1.73 3.99
N MET A 345 4.77 -1.13 2.92
CA MET A 345 5.86 -1.71 2.13
C MET A 345 6.82 -0.62 1.67
N THR A 346 8.14 -0.85 1.79
CA THR A 346 9.16 0.02 1.23
C THR A 346 10.42 -0.73 0.86
N ARG A 347 11.25 -0.12 0.01
CA ARG A 347 12.63 -0.58 -0.18
C ARG A 347 13.46 -0.20 1.04
N GLY A 348 14.12 -1.18 1.64
CA GLY A 348 15.08 -0.95 2.73
C GLY A 348 16.52 -0.74 2.23
N PRO A 349 17.53 -0.93 3.10
CA PRO A 349 18.93 -0.77 2.77
C PRO A 349 19.39 -1.76 1.69
N THR A 350 20.47 -1.40 1.02
CA THR A 350 21.23 -2.35 0.21
C THR A 350 22.13 -3.17 1.13
N LEU A 351 22.07 -4.49 1.02
CA LEU A 351 22.87 -5.43 1.81
C LEU A 351 24.35 -5.40 1.43
N GLN A 352 25.20 -5.97 2.27
CA GLN A 352 26.66 -6.05 1.99
C GLN A 352 26.99 -6.82 0.70
N ASN A 353 26.15 -7.76 0.29
CA ASN A 353 26.28 -8.48 -0.98
C ASN A 353 25.76 -7.70 -2.21
N GLY A 354 25.34 -6.45 -2.04
CA GLY A 354 24.88 -5.55 -3.10
C GLY A 354 23.38 -5.67 -3.44
N ASN A 355 22.66 -6.63 -2.88
CA ASN A 355 21.25 -6.82 -3.14
C ASN A 355 20.40 -5.81 -2.33
N PRO A 356 19.34 -5.23 -2.92
CA PRO A 356 18.39 -4.42 -2.19
C PRO A 356 17.49 -5.26 -1.29
N THR A 357 16.84 -4.62 -0.32
CA THR A 357 15.83 -5.27 0.52
C THR A 357 14.45 -4.67 0.28
N LEU A 358 13.41 -5.47 0.50
CA LEU A 358 12.03 -5.02 0.71
C LEU A 358 11.66 -5.24 2.16
N VAL A 359 11.02 -4.25 2.77
CA VAL A 359 10.59 -4.27 4.16
C VAL A 359 9.09 -4.01 4.20
N PHE A 360 8.40 -4.83 5.00
CA PHE A 360 6.96 -4.74 5.21
C PHE A 360 6.68 -4.50 6.68
N VAL A 361 5.56 -3.84 6.97
CA VAL A 361 5.04 -3.69 8.33
C VAL A 361 3.58 -4.09 8.38
N SER A 362 3.18 -4.73 9.49
CA SER A 362 1.77 -5.07 9.76
C SER A 362 1.20 -4.12 10.80
N ASP A 363 0.00 -3.66 10.52
CA ASP A 363 -0.83 -2.95 11.48
C ASP A 363 -1.42 -3.91 12.53
N ASP A 364 -1.37 -3.54 13.80
CA ASP A 364 -1.95 -4.30 14.90
C ASP A 364 -3.34 -3.80 15.31
N ASN A 365 -3.89 -2.79 14.62
CA ASN A 365 -5.19 -2.17 14.95
C ASN A 365 -5.36 -1.87 16.45
N PHE A 366 -4.27 -1.67 17.18
CA PHE A 366 -4.23 -1.58 18.65
C PHE A 366 -4.93 -2.77 19.35
N ASN A 367 -5.07 -3.89 18.68
CA ASN A 367 -5.77 -5.08 19.11
C ASN A 367 -4.79 -6.12 19.65
N SER A 368 -5.05 -6.65 20.87
CA SER A 368 -4.18 -7.63 21.53
C SER A 368 -4.07 -8.98 20.80
N SER A 369 -4.95 -9.24 19.84
CA SER A 369 -4.89 -10.44 19.00
C SER A 369 -4.04 -10.26 17.74
N GLN A 370 -3.57 -9.03 17.46
CA GLN A 370 -2.71 -8.68 16.32
C GLN A 370 -1.33 -8.22 16.76
N VAL A 371 -0.39 -8.05 15.84
CA VAL A 371 0.99 -7.66 16.15
C VAL A 371 1.52 -6.66 15.14
N THR A 372 2.19 -5.63 15.63
CA THR A 372 3.05 -4.80 14.79
C THR A 372 4.28 -5.61 14.42
N GLN A 373 4.28 -6.19 13.22
CA GLN A 373 5.34 -7.06 12.72
C GLN A 373 6.07 -6.41 11.57
N PHE A 374 7.41 -6.48 11.59
CA PHE A 374 8.26 -6.15 10.45
C PHE A 374 8.75 -7.43 9.81
N VAL A 375 8.75 -7.48 8.47
CA VAL A 375 9.28 -8.60 7.68
C VAL A 375 10.22 -8.03 6.62
N ALA A 376 11.40 -8.61 6.48
CA ALA A 376 12.38 -8.19 5.48
C ALA A 376 12.70 -9.32 4.50
N PHE A 377 12.78 -8.95 3.23
CA PHE A 377 13.21 -9.82 2.14
C PHE A 377 14.42 -9.23 1.43
N GLU A 378 15.31 -10.09 0.99
CA GLU A 378 16.32 -9.76 0.01
C GLU A 378 15.74 -9.88 -1.40
N TRP A 379 15.98 -8.87 -2.22
CA TRP A 379 15.59 -8.85 -3.63
C TRP A 379 16.71 -9.42 -4.47
N LEU A 380 16.52 -10.63 -4.96
CA LEU A 380 17.46 -11.31 -5.84
C LEU A 380 17.17 -10.91 -7.29
N ALA A 381 18.20 -10.45 -8.00
CA ALA A 381 18.09 -10.25 -9.45
C ALA A 381 17.71 -11.57 -10.14
N ALA A 382 16.99 -11.46 -11.27
CA ALA A 382 16.60 -12.61 -12.09
C ALA A 382 17.82 -13.26 -12.76
#